data_448078f52d24c364259b7e91008ecc2f
#
_entry.id   448078f52d24c364259b7e91008ecc2f
#
_cell.length_a   1.000
_cell.length_b   1.000
_cell.length_c   1.000
_cell.angle_alpha   90.00
_cell.angle_beta   90.00
_cell.angle_gamma   90.00
#
_symmetry.space_group_name_H-M   'P 1'
#
loop_
_entity.id
_entity.type
_entity.pdbx_description
1 polymer ?
#
loop_
_entity_poly.entity_id
_entity_poly.type
_entity_poly.pdbx_seq_one_letter_code
_entity_poly.pdbx_strand_id
1 'polypeptide(L)'
;MSLPRFQPARYDALLADKVARVSALLAPFDPPAVTVAPSPPEAFRMRAEFRFWHAGDDSFYAMFDPAAPKEPLRVDDFPIACIPIRERMEPLRRALRDHDHLRRKLFQVEFLATTTGEVLVTLAYHRRLDEVWEAAATALAEALDLAIVGRSRGQKVVIGRDWVTEVLTVNGRPCRYRQREQAFTQPNAAVNEAMLEWACAAAAELPGDLLELYCGNGNFTVPLARYFPRVLATELSKVSVRDARHNLADNGIDNAAVVRLSAEEMSSALRGERPFRRLAELPVALEEHDLRTAFVDPPRAGLDPATLASLRRFDHLLYVSCNPLTLAENLAALHGDYRITRFGLFDQFPYTEHMECAVALGRR
;
A
#
# COMPACT_ATOMS: atom_id res chain seq x y z
N MET A 1 -13.00 -7.07 -7.01
CA MET A 1 -13.52 -8.12 -6.09
C MET A 1 -15.00 -8.24 -6.38
N SER A 2 -15.54 -9.42 -6.65
CA SER A 2 -16.97 -9.57 -6.87
C SER A 2 -17.70 -9.76 -5.53
N LEU A 3 -18.85 -9.10 -5.34
CA LEU A 3 -19.71 -9.27 -4.16
C LEU A 3 -20.02 -10.73 -3.79
N PRO A 4 -20.15 -11.68 -4.74
CA PRO A 4 -20.39 -13.09 -4.44
C PRO A 4 -19.35 -13.79 -3.55
N ARG A 5 -18.15 -13.20 -3.39
CA ARG A 5 -17.07 -13.79 -2.56
C ARG A 5 -17.12 -13.37 -1.10
N PHE A 6 -17.91 -12.37 -0.73
CA PHE A 6 -18.06 -11.93 0.65
C PHE A 6 -18.83 -12.97 1.47
N GLN A 7 -18.15 -13.66 2.38
CA GLN A 7 -18.69 -14.75 3.20
C GLN A 7 -18.14 -14.67 4.64
N PRO A 8 -18.56 -13.69 5.44
CA PRO A 8 -17.99 -13.45 6.76
C PRO A 8 -18.09 -14.65 7.70
N ALA A 9 -19.17 -15.44 7.63
CA ALA A 9 -19.31 -16.67 8.40
C ALA A 9 -18.28 -17.77 8.07
N ARG A 10 -17.56 -17.66 6.95
CA ARG A 10 -16.52 -18.60 6.52
C ARG A 10 -15.12 -18.02 6.64
N TYR A 11 -14.98 -16.81 7.18
CA TYR A 11 -13.72 -16.09 7.19
C TYR A 11 -12.57 -16.90 7.80
N ASP A 12 -12.78 -17.47 9.00
CA ASP A 12 -11.75 -18.24 9.70
C ASP A 12 -11.31 -19.47 8.91
N ALA A 13 -12.23 -20.19 8.28
CA ALA A 13 -11.90 -21.33 7.44
C ALA A 13 -11.11 -20.91 6.20
N LEU A 14 -11.49 -19.82 5.52
CA LEU A 14 -10.78 -19.28 4.36
C LEU A 14 -9.37 -18.80 4.74
N LEU A 15 -9.20 -18.19 5.92
CA LEU A 15 -7.90 -17.80 6.43
C LEU A 15 -7.03 -19.03 6.71
N ALA A 16 -7.59 -20.05 7.38
CA ALA A 16 -6.86 -21.29 7.68
C ALA A 16 -6.37 -21.99 6.39
N ASP A 17 -7.20 -22.04 5.35
CA ASP A 17 -6.82 -22.59 4.04
C ASP A 17 -5.67 -21.82 3.40
N LYS A 18 -5.69 -20.48 3.45
CA LYS A 18 -4.58 -19.64 2.96
C LYS A 18 -3.30 -19.89 3.73
N VAL A 19 -3.38 -19.92 5.07
CA VAL A 19 -2.23 -20.18 5.95
C VAL A 19 -1.62 -21.52 5.65
N ALA A 20 -2.43 -22.59 5.55
CA ALA A 20 -1.97 -23.94 5.26
C ALA A 20 -1.25 -24.00 3.90
N ARG A 21 -1.84 -23.39 2.86
CA ARG A 21 -1.26 -23.35 1.52
C ARG A 21 0.09 -22.64 1.48
N VAL A 22 0.21 -21.47 2.11
CA VAL A 22 1.46 -20.69 2.08
C VAL A 22 2.51 -21.34 2.97
N SER A 23 2.13 -21.89 4.13
CA SER A 23 3.05 -22.61 4.98
C SER A 23 3.63 -23.86 4.28
N ALA A 24 2.80 -24.61 3.56
CA ALA A 24 3.26 -25.75 2.76
C ALA A 24 4.23 -25.32 1.64
N LEU A 25 3.96 -24.18 0.97
CA LEU A 25 4.84 -23.63 -0.07
C LEU A 25 6.22 -23.26 0.48
N LEU A 26 6.29 -22.71 1.69
CA LEU A 26 7.55 -22.25 2.31
C LEU A 26 8.23 -23.31 3.18
N ALA A 27 7.58 -24.45 3.45
CA ALA A 27 8.14 -25.55 4.25
C ALA A 27 9.55 -26.02 3.81
N PRO A 28 9.90 -26.06 2.48
CA PRO A 28 11.25 -26.45 2.05
C PRO A 28 12.39 -25.55 2.57
N PHE A 29 12.08 -24.35 3.06
CA PHE A 29 13.05 -23.37 3.57
C PHE A 29 13.18 -23.41 5.10
N ASP A 30 12.54 -24.39 5.75
CA ASP A 30 12.58 -24.60 7.22
C ASP A 30 12.26 -23.32 8.03
N PRO A 31 11.10 -22.66 7.77
CA PRO A 31 10.70 -21.49 8.53
C PRO A 31 10.34 -21.85 9.98
N PRO A 32 10.57 -20.94 10.94
CA PRO A 32 10.03 -21.10 12.30
C PRO A 32 8.50 -21.05 12.30
N ALA A 33 7.90 -21.25 13.48
CA ALA A 33 6.46 -21.11 13.66
C ALA A 33 5.94 -19.78 13.11
N VAL A 34 4.88 -19.86 12.29
CA VAL A 34 4.30 -18.69 11.62
C VAL A 34 3.52 -17.81 12.59
N THR A 35 3.70 -16.50 12.49
CA THR A 35 2.81 -15.50 13.08
C THR A 35 1.73 -15.17 12.07
N VAL A 36 0.46 -15.29 12.42
CA VAL A 36 -0.67 -14.99 11.54
C VAL A 36 -1.40 -13.75 12.06
N ALA A 37 -1.55 -12.75 11.19
CA ALA A 37 -2.36 -11.57 11.47
C ALA A 37 -3.67 -11.64 10.66
N PRO A 38 -4.82 -11.91 11.32
CA PRO A 38 -6.11 -11.92 10.66
C PRO A 38 -6.59 -10.50 10.37
N SER A 39 -7.48 -10.36 9.39
CA SER A 39 -8.22 -9.14 9.13
C SER A 39 -9.52 -9.10 9.93
N PRO A 40 -10.06 -7.93 10.24
CA PRO A 40 -11.49 -7.82 10.48
C PRO A 40 -12.26 -8.45 9.31
N PRO A 41 -13.34 -9.21 9.56
CA PRO A 41 -14.10 -9.87 8.48
C PRO A 41 -14.91 -8.88 7.62
N GLU A 42 -15.19 -7.69 8.14
CA GLU A 42 -15.95 -6.61 7.49
C GLU A 42 -15.27 -5.26 7.73
N ALA A 43 -15.67 -4.25 6.97
CA ALA A 43 -15.27 -2.85 7.15
C ALA A 43 -13.75 -2.60 7.19
N PHE A 44 -12.96 -3.46 6.56
CA PHE A 44 -11.50 -3.40 6.63
C PHE A 44 -10.85 -2.58 5.50
N ARG A 45 -11.59 -2.37 4.39
CA ARG A 45 -11.00 -1.85 3.16
C ARG A 45 -11.05 -0.33 3.11
N MET A 46 -9.88 0.30 3.14
CA MET A 46 -9.70 1.75 3.15
C MET A 46 -9.78 2.39 1.76
N ARG A 47 -9.86 1.59 0.71
CA ARG A 47 -9.99 2.06 -0.68
C ARG A 47 -11.02 1.22 -1.42
N ALA A 48 -11.91 1.88 -2.17
CA ALA A 48 -12.90 1.23 -3.03
C ALA A 48 -13.00 1.95 -4.36
N GLU A 49 -13.17 1.19 -5.43
CA GLU A 49 -13.31 1.70 -6.80
C GLU A 49 -14.53 1.06 -7.45
N PHE A 50 -15.38 1.88 -8.05
CA PHE A 50 -16.60 1.46 -8.74
C PHE A 50 -16.71 2.12 -10.10
N ARG A 51 -17.25 1.39 -11.07
CA ARG A 51 -17.85 2.04 -12.23
C ARG A 51 -19.09 2.81 -11.78
N PHE A 52 -19.30 4.00 -12.37
CA PHE A 52 -20.53 4.75 -12.18
C PHE A 52 -21.40 4.53 -13.40
N TRP A 53 -22.42 3.69 -13.24
CA TRP A 53 -23.27 3.22 -14.34
C TRP A 53 -24.51 4.09 -14.47
N HIS A 54 -24.89 4.43 -15.72
CA HIS A 54 -26.06 5.23 -16.03
C HIS A 54 -27.12 4.36 -16.70
N ALA A 55 -28.30 4.32 -16.12
CA ALA A 55 -29.47 3.56 -16.62
C ALA A 55 -30.69 4.49 -16.66
N GLY A 56 -30.89 5.16 -17.81
CA GLY A 56 -31.93 6.20 -17.90
C GLY A 56 -31.69 7.34 -16.92
N ASP A 57 -32.67 7.61 -16.08
CA ASP A 57 -32.60 8.68 -15.06
C ASP A 57 -31.84 8.23 -13.79
N ASP A 58 -31.61 6.94 -13.61
CA ASP A 58 -30.83 6.44 -12.46
C ASP A 58 -29.34 6.38 -12.78
N SER A 59 -28.54 6.44 -11.70
CA SER A 59 -27.10 6.19 -11.75
C SER A 59 -26.68 5.51 -10.44
N PHE A 60 -25.79 4.50 -10.55
CA PHE A 60 -25.37 3.69 -9.42
C PHE A 60 -23.93 3.21 -9.54
N TYR A 61 -23.36 2.82 -8.41
CA TYR A 61 -22.08 2.10 -8.39
C TYR A 61 -22.26 0.71 -8.96
N ALA A 62 -21.34 0.31 -9.84
CA ALA A 62 -21.37 -1.00 -10.47
C ALA A 62 -20.02 -1.70 -10.35
N MET A 63 -20.09 -3.01 -10.16
CA MET A 63 -18.98 -3.94 -10.33
C MET A 63 -19.33 -4.91 -11.45
N PHE A 64 -18.33 -5.66 -11.93
CA PHE A 64 -18.52 -6.62 -13.01
C PHE A 64 -17.96 -7.97 -12.60
N ASP A 65 -18.71 -9.02 -12.87
CA ASP A 65 -18.19 -10.37 -12.76
C ASP A 65 -17.24 -10.64 -13.95
N PRO A 66 -16.01 -11.12 -13.72
CA PRO A 66 -15.16 -11.56 -14.82
C PRO A 66 -15.78 -12.57 -15.78
N ALA A 67 -16.74 -13.39 -15.30
CA ALA A 67 -17.50 -14.33 -16.11
C ALA A 67 -18.60 -13.65 -16.95
N ALA A 68 -19.07 -12.44 -16.55
CA ALA A 68 -20.09 -11.66 -17.24
C ALA A 68 -19.68 -10.18 -17.33
N PRO A 69 -18.59 -9.83 -18.06
CA PRO A 69 -17.94 -8.51 -17.98
C PRO A 69 -18.77 -7.37 -18.59
N LYS A 70 -19.91 -7.66 -19.22
CA LYS A 70 -20.81 -6.67 -19.80
C LYS A 70 -22.06 -6.39 -18.94
N GLU A 71 -22.27 -7.18 -17.89
CA GLU A 71 -23.45 -7.06 -17.02
C GLU A 71 -23.06 -6.32 -15.74
N PRO A 72 -23.57 -5.08 -15.53
CA PRO A 72 -23.28 -4.33 -14.33
C PRO A 72 -24.02 -4.93 -13.13
N LEU A 73 -23.27 -5.31 -12.12
CA LEU A 73 -23.81 -5.67 -10.80
C LEU A 73 -23.93 -4.40 -9.98
N ARG A 74 -25.17 -4.02 -9.64
CA ARG A 74 -25.45 -2.85 -8.80
C ARG A 74 -24.89 -3.05 -7.40
N VAL A 75 -24.23 -2.03 -6.87
CA VAL A 75 -23.62 -2.00 -5.53
C VAL A 75 -24.25 -0.85 -4.75
N ASP A 76 -25.21 -1.16 -3.90
CA ASP A 76 -25.85 -0.16 -3.01
C ASP A 76 -25.13 -0.08 -1.66
N ASP A 77 -24.52 -1.18 -1.20
CA ASP A 77 -23.64 -1.25 -0.04
C ASP A 77 -22.42 -2.13 -0.36
N PHE A 78 -21.28 -1.84 0.27
CA PHE A 78 -20.03 -2.58 0.09
C PHE A 78 -19.46 -2.98 1.45
N PRO A 79 -19.92 -4.08 2.06
CA PRO A 79 -19.65 -4.44 3.45
C PRO A 79 -18.17 -4.53 3.82
N ILE A 80 -17.28 -4.79 2.86
CA ILE A 80 -15.84 -4.83 3.11
C ILE A 80 -15.21 -3.44 3.17
N ALA A 81 -15.83 -2.39 2.62
CA ALA A 81 -15.33 -1.03 2.73
C ALA A 81 -15.46 -0.53 4.17
N CYS A 82 -14.50 0.26 4.63
CA CYS A 82 -14.53 0.87 5.95
C CYS A 82 -15.75 1.78 6.13
N ILE A 83 -16.14 1.99 7.36
CA ILE A 83 -17.34 2.76 7.72
C ILE A 83 -17.38 4.14 7.06
N PRO A 84 -16.27 4.95 7.08
CA PRO A 84 -16.28 6.26 6.42
C PRO A 84 -16.64 6.22 4.93
N ILE A 85 -16.24 5.17 4.20
CA ILE A 85 -16.63 4.99 2.79
C ILE A 85 -18.12 4.62 2.69
N ARG A 86 -18.58 3.62 3.46
CA ARG A 86 -19.96 3.13 3.39
C ARG A 86 -20.97 4.22 3.70
N GLU A 87 -20.72 5.04 4.72
CA GLU A 87 -21.60 6.16 5.11
C GLU A 87 -21.71 7.23 4.01
N ARG A 88 -20.69 7.38 3.16
CA ARG A 88 -20.67 8.38 2.08
C ARG A 88 -21.15 7.86 0.73
N MET A 89 -21.23 6.54 0.56
CA MET A 89 -21.62 5.96 -0.74
C MET A 89 -22.99 6.44 -1.20
N GLU A 90 -24.04 6.29 -0.38
CA GLU A 90 -25.39 6.64 -0.80
C GLU A 90 -25.60 8.17 -0.90
N PRO A 91 -25.20 9.01 0.06
CA PRO A 91 -25.28 10.47 -0.10
C PRO A 91 -24.56 10.99 -1.35
N LEU A 92 -23.36 10.49 -1.61
CA LEU A 92 -22.59 10.85 -2.80
C LEU A 92 -23.29 10.40 -4.08
N ARG A 93 -23.79 9.14 -4.12
CA ARG A 93 -24.52 8.60 -5.27
C ARG A 93 -25.72 9.47 -5.65
N ARG A 94 -26.53 9.87 -4.65
CA ARG A 94 -27.69 10.73 -4.86
C ARG A 94 -27.29 12.09 -5.44
N ALA A 95 -26.31 12.75 -4.80
CA ALA A 95 -25.84 14.05 -5.26
C ALA A 95 -25.27 14.00 -6.68
N LEU A 96 -24.50 12.95 -7.02
CA LEU A 96 -23.97 12.76 -8.37
C LEU A 96 -25.08 12.46 -9.40
N ARG A 97 -26.11 11.69 -9.03
CA ARG A 97 -27.26 11.38 -9.91
C ARG A 97 -28.10 12.61 -10.19
N ASP A 98 -28.39 13.40 -9.15
CA ASP A 98 -29.37 14.50 -9.20
C ASP A 98 -28.77 15.81 -9.75
N HIS A 99 -27.46 15.88 -10.01
CA HIS A 99 -26.80 17.06 -10.52
C HIS A 99 -26.20 16.82 -11.92
N ASP A 100 -26.78 17.39 -12.97
CA ASP A 100 -26.43 17.14 -14.37
C ASP A 100 -24.93 17.32 -14.68
N HIS A 101 -24.30 18.39 -14.16
CA HIS A 101 -22.88 18.66 -14.41
C HIS A 101 -21.96 17.66 -13.71
N LEU A 102 -22.37 17.08 -12.58
CA LEU A 102 -21.60 16.04 -11.89
C LEU A 102 -21.86 14.65 -12.51
N ARG A 103 -23.11 14.39 -12.96
CA ARG A 103 -23.51 13.11 -13.55
C ARG A 103 -22.93 12.90 -14.96
N ARG A 104 -22.93 13.97 -15.78
CA ARG A 104 -22.66 13.87 -17.22
C ARG A 104 -21.28 13.30 -17.52
N LYS A 105 -21.24 12.10 -18.14
CA LYS A 105 -20.02 11.41 -18.55
C LYS A 105 -19.10 11.01 -17.39
N LEU A 106 -19.59 10.99 -16.15
CA LEU A 106 -18.93 10.34 -15.04
C LEU A 106 -18.95 8.83 -15.29
N PHE A 107 -17.80 8.14 -15.19
CA PHE A 107 -17.73 6.71 -15.45
C PHE A 107 -17.09 5.90 -14.33
N GLN A 108 -16.41 6.56 -13.40
CA GLN A 108 -15.74 5.90 -12.29
C GLN A 108 -15.71 6.79 -11.05
N VAL A 109 -15.90 6.18 -9.89
CA VAL A 109 -15.78 6.80 -8.57
C VAL A 109 -14.83 5.96 -7.74
N GLU A 110 -13.79 6.59 -7.22
CA GLU A 110 -12.83 5.97 -6.31
C GLU A 110 -12.91 6.64 -4.95
N PHE A 111 -12.87 5.84 -3.89
CA PHE A 111 -12.81 6.29 -2.51
C PHE A 111 -11.45 5.93 -1.92
N LEU A 112 -10.87 6.84 -1.16
CA LEU A 112 -9.75 6.62 -0.28
C LEU A 112 -10.12 7.20 1.08
N ALA A 113 -10.15 6.37 2.10
CA ALA A 113 -10.47 6.77 3.47
C ALA A 113 -9.32 6.46 4.42
N THR A 114 -9.38 7.02 5.61
CA THR A 114 -8.41 6.84 6.68
C THR A 114 -9.09 6.35 7.96
N THR A 115 -8.30 5.82 8.89
CA THR A 115 -8.77 5.42 10.23
C THR A 115 -9.29 6.62 11.03
N THR A 116 -8.86 7.84 10.68
CA THR A 116 -9.31 9.10 11.30
C THR A 116 -10.63 9.63 10.72
N GLY A 117 -11.19 8.96 9.71
CA GLY A 117 -12.47 9.32 9.09
C GLY A 117 -12.37 10.30 7.92
N GLU A 118 -11.18 10.75 7.53
CA GLU A 118 -11.02 11.56 6.33
C GLU A 118 -11.32 10.72 5.07
N VAL A 119 -12.04 11.32 4.12
CA VAL A 119 -12.38 10.66 2.86
C VAL A 119 -12.03 11.56 1.67
N LEU A 120 -11.32 10.99 0.71
CA LEU A 120 -11.05 11.58 -0.58
C LEU A 120 -11.78 10.77 -1.66
N VAL A 121 -12.45 11.49 -2.57
CA VAL A 121 -13.18 10.88 -3.69
C VAL A 121 -12.57 11.35 -5.00
N THR A 122 -12.23 10.39 -5.87
CA THR A 122 -11.85 10.69 -7.25
C THR A 122 -13.03 10.43 -8.18
N LEU A 123 -13.41 11.43 -8.95
CA LEU A 123 -14.47 11.39 -9.95
C LEU A 123 -13.84 11.43 -11.35
N ALA A 124 -13.93 10.33 -12.10
CA ALA A 124 -13.31 10.23 -13.44
C ALA A 124 -14.34 10.35 -14.57
N TYR A 125 -14.02 11.21 -15.55
CA TYR A 125 -14.95 11.64 -16.59
C TYR A 125 -14.43 11.39 -18.01
N HIS A 126 -15.34 11.08 -18.92
CA HIS A 126 -15.09 11.09 -20.37
C HIS A 126 -15.42 12.46 -21.02
N ARG A 127 -15.18 13.56 -20.31
CA ARG A 127 -15.33 14.96 -20.81
C ARG A 127 -14.37 15.88 -20.09
N ARG A 128 -14.09 17.06 -20.64
CA ARG A 128 -13.38 18.09 -19.91
C ARG A 128 -14.24 18.63 -18.76
N LEU A 129 -13.56 18.98 -17.67
CA LEU A 129 -14.14 19.62 -16.51
C LEU A 129 -13.99 21.13 -16.67
N ASP A 130 -15.08 21.85 -16.47
CA ASP A 130 -15.21 23.29 -16.61
C ASP A 130 -15.48 23.96 -15.25
N GLU A 131 -15.56 25.27 -15.23
CA GLU A 131 -15.82 26.05 -14.02
C GLU A 131 -17.18 25.71 -13.37
N VAL A 132 -18.17 25.30 -14.17
CA VAL A 132 -19.49 24.89 -13.65
C VAL A 132 -19.36 23.57 -12.89
N TRP A 133 -18.56 22.64 -13.42
CA TRP A 133 -18.24 21.39 -12.71
C TRP A 133 -17.48 21.68 -11.41
N GLU A 134 -16.51 22.59 -11.46
CA GLU A 134 -15.69 22.96 -10.29
C GLU A 134 -16.54 23.57 -9.17
N ALA A 135 -17.44 24.48 -9.51
CA ALA A 135 -18.39 25.07 -8.55
C ALA A 135 -19.33 24.00 -7.93
N ALA A 136 -19.86 23.10 -8.76
CA ALA A 136 -20.74 22.01 -8.28
C ALA A 136 -19.97 21.01 -7.40
N ALA A 137 -18.74 20.67 -7.77
CA ALA A 137 -17.90 19.78 -6.98
C ALA A 137 -17.45 20.41 -5.65
N THR A 138 -17.23 21.73 -5.61
CA THR A 138 -16.94 22.47 -4.37
C THR A 138 -18.12 22.41 -3.41
N ALA A 139 -19.34 22.70 -3.89
CA ALA A 139 -20.54 22.61 -3.08
C ALA A 139 -20.77 21.17 -2.55
N LEU A 140 -20.52 20.17 -3.39
CA LEU A 140 -20.61 18.76 -2.99
C LEU A 140 -19.58 18.39 -1.92
N ALA A 141 -18.33 18.84 -2.06
CA ALA A 141 -17.24 18.59 -1.12
C ALA A 141 -17.58 19.16 0.27
N GLU A 142 -18.10 20.38 0.33
CA GLU A 142 -18.55 21.04 1.56
C GLU A 142 -19.74 20.32 2.20
N ALA A 143 -20.74 19.95 1.39
CA ALA A 143 -21.97 19.30 1.88
C ALA A 143 -21.73 17.91 2.49
N LEU A 144 -20.73 17.17 1.99
CA LEU A 144 -20.45 15.79 2.41
C LEU A 144 -19.16 15.64 3.21
N ASP A 145 -18.45 16.73 3.51
CA ASP A 145 -17.14 16.75 4.16
C ASP A 145 -16.15 15.80 3.46
N LEU A 146 -15.89 16.10 2.17
CA LEU A 146 -15.04 15.31 1.30
C LEU A 146 -13.92 16.16 0.69
N ALA A 147 -12.73 15.57 0.48
CA ALA A 147 -11.83 16.04 -0.54
C ALA A 147 -12.24 15.43 -1.89
N ILE A 148 -12.29 16.22 -2.96
CA ILE A 148 -12.70 15.72 -4.28
C ILE A 148 -11.61 15.99 -5.31
N VAL A 149 -11.28 14.98 -6.11
CA VAL A 149 -10.42 15.12 -7.28
C VAL A 149 -11.21 14.76 -8.54
N GLY A 150 -11.36 15.72 -9.43
CA GLY A 150 -11.90 15.49 -10.77
C GLY A 150 -10.81 15.09 -11.75
N ARG A 151 -11.03 13.99 -12.47
CA ARG A 151 -10.12 13.50 -13.50
C ARG A 151 -10.79 13.41 -14.86
N SER A 152 -10.04 13.84 -15.87
CA SER A 152 -10.41 13.69 -17.28
C SER A 152 -9.11 13.50 -18.08
N ARG A 153 -9.21 13.19 -19.36
CA ARG A 153 -8.03 13.00 -20.22
C ARG A 153 -7.11 14.23 -20.17
N GLY A 154 -5.93 14.06 -19.57
CA GLY A 154 -4.92 15.13 -19.43
C GLY A 154 -5.29 16.27 -18.48
N GLN A 155 -6.34 16.10 -17.66
CA GLN A 155 -6.79 17.12 -16.71
C GLN A 155 -6.97 16.53 -15.30
N LYS A 156 -6.52 17.27 -14.30
CA LYS A 156 -6.77 17.02 -12.88
C LYS A 156 -7.24 18.33 -12.25
N VAL A 157 -8.41 18.32 -11.64
CA VAL A 157 -8.96 19.44 -10.86
C VAL A 157 -9.05 18.98 -9.41
N VAL A 158 -8.52 19.76 -8.48
CA VAL A 158 -8.47 19.42 -7.04
C VAL A 158 -9.37 20.38 -6.27
N ILE A 159 -10.36 19.84 -5.59
CA ILE A 159 -11.22 20.57 -4.66
C ILE A 159 -10.74 20.29 -3.25
N GLY A 160 -10.19 21.30 -2.59
CA GLY A 160 -9.54 21.17 -1.30
C GLY A 160 -8.13 20.58 -1.42
N ARG A 161 -7.99 19.26 -1.31
CA ARG A 161 -6.70 18.57 -1.34
C ARG A 161 -6.76 17.28 -2.13
N ASP A 162 -5.61 16.79 -2.63
CA ASP A 162 -5.48 15.53 -3.36
C ASP A 162 -4.84 14.41 -2.51
N TRP A 163 -4.95 14.51 -1.20
CA TRP A 163 -4.42 13.58 -0.22
C TRP A 163 -5.24 13.59 1.07
N VAL A 164 -5.11 12.54 1.86
CA VAL A 164 -5.67 12.39 3.23
C VAL A 164 -4.56 12.02 4.20
N THR A 165 -4.77 12.28 5.49
CA THR A 165 -3.82 11.92 6.55
C THR A 165 -4.28 10.65 7.26
N GLU A 166 -3.57 9.56 7.04
CA GLU A 166 -3.73 8.32 7.79
C GLU A 166 -2.93 8.37 9.08
N VAL A 167 -3.48 7.85 10.16
CA VAL A 167 -2.79 7.70 11.43
C VAL A 167 -2.89 6.26 11.90
N LEU A 168 -1.80 5.52 11.75
CA LEU A 168 -1.69 4.14 12.20
C LEU A 168 -1.05 4.09 13.59
N THR A 169 -1.48 3.13 14.41
CA THR A 169 -0.88 2.90 15.74
C THR A 169 0.07 1.72 15.66
N VAL A 170 1.37 1.97 15.81
CA VAL A 170 2.42 0.95 15.75
C VAL A 170 3.14 0.89 17.09
N ASN A 171 3.08 -0.25 17.78
CA ASN A 171 3.63 -0.43 19.12
C ASN A 171 3.18 0.69 20.10
N GLY A 172 1.88 1.03 20.05
CA GLY A 172 1.27 2.06 20.89
C GLY A 172 1.66 3.51 20.53
N ARG A 173 2.30 3.75 19.38
CA ARG A 173 2.72 5.08 18.92
C ARG A 173 2.02 5.45 17.61
N PRO A 174 1.53 6.71 17.48
CA PRO A 174 0.97 7.17 16.22
C PRO A 174 2.06 7.32 15.16
N CYS A 175 1.79 6.82 13.97
CA CYS A 175 2.54 7.03 12.74
C CYS A 175 1.63 7.74 11.74
N ARG A 176 2.03 8.92 11.29
CA ARG A 176 1.24 9.78 10.39
C ARG A 176 1.72 9.61 8.96
N TYR A 177 0.76 9.41 8.04
CA TYR A 177 1.05 9.22 6.63
C TYR A 177 0.16 10.07 5.75
N ARG A 178 0.75 10.82 4.85
CA ARG A 178 0.05 11.42 3.73
C ARG A 178 -0.20 10.32 2.69
N GLN A 179 -1.47 10.03 2.48
CA GLN A 179 -1.92 9.11 1.44
C GLN A 179 -2.53 9.92 0.30
N ARG A 180 -1.89 9.83 -0.85
CA ARG A 180 -2.27 10.63 -2.02
C ARG A 180 -3.22 9.87 -2.93
N GLU A 181 -4.11 10.61 -3.56
CA GLU A 181 -4.95 10.14 -4.64
C GLU A 181 -4.11 9.37 -5.68
N GLN A 182 -4.55 8.19 -6.09
CA GLN A 182 -3.89 7.25 -7.01
C GLN A 182 -2.49 6.76 -6.61
N ALA A 183 -1.91 7.17 -5.49
CA ALA A 183 -0.72 6.52 -4.96
C ALA A 183 -1.08 5.17 -4.32
N PHE A 184 -0.14 4.24 -4.33
CA PHE A 184 -0.32 2.97 -3.61
C PHE A 184 -0.41 3.22 -2.10
N THR A 185 -1.35 2.55 -1.46
CA THR A 185 -1.48 2.46 -0.01
C THR A 185 -1.96 1.05 0.36
N GLN A 186 -1.55 0.55 1.52
CA GLN A 186 -2.06 -0.73 2.01
C GLN A 186 -3.58 -0.63 2.20
N PRO A 187 -4.36 -1.56 1.62
CA PRO A 187 -5.82 -1.43 1.58
C PRO A 187 -6.54 -1.76 2.88
N ASN A 188 -5.87 -2.37 3.84
CA ASN A 188 -6.40 -2.79 5.13
C ASN A 188 -5.53 -2.22 6.24
N ALA A 189 -5.98 -1.16 6.90
CA ALA A 189 -5.20 -0.44 7.89
C ALA A 189 -4.83 -1.32 9.10
N ALA A 190 -5.77 -2.12 9.62
CA ALA A 190 -5.53 -2.98 10.78
C ALA A 190 -4.45 -4.05 10.50
N VAL A 191 -4.49 -4.65 9.32
CA VAL A 191 -3.46 -5.63 8.90
C VAL A 191 -2.14 -4.93 8.59
N ASN A 192 -2.17 -3.69 8.06
CA ASN A 192 -0.96 -2.90 7.87
C ASN A 192 -0.28 -2.58 9.21
N GLU A 193 -1.03 -2.19 10.24
CA GLU A 193 -0.47 -2.01 11.60
C GLU A 193 0.24 -3.28 12.09
N ALA A 194 -0.38 -4.45 11.92
CA ALA A 194 0.23 -5.73 12.29
C ALA A 194 1.50 -6.05 11.47
N MET A 195 1.54 -5.71 10.18
CA MET A 195 2.73 -5.83 9.34
C MET A 195 3.86 -4.94 9.83
N LEU A 196 3.55 -3.68 10.17
CA LEU A 196 4.51 -2.72 10.69
C LEU A 196 5.05 -3.14 12.06
N GLU A 197 4.19 -3.63 12.96
CA GLU A 197 4.60 -4.15 14.28
C GLU A 197 5.49 -5.40 14.16
N TRP A 198 5.14 -6.31 13.23
CA TRP A 198 5.97 -7.48 12.94
C TRP A 198 7.36 -7.07 12.43
N ALA A 199 7.43 -6.10 11.51
CA ALA A 199 8.69 -5.60 10.97
C ALA A 199 9.53 -4.92 12.06
N CYS A 200 8.90 -4.11 12.95
CA CYS A 200 9.56 -3.52 14.10
C CYS A 200 10.13 -4.58 15.06
N ALA A 201 9.33 -5.62 15.36
CA ALA A 201 9.78 -6.73 16.22
C ALA A 201 10.92 -7.54 15.58
N ALA A 202 10.93 -7.65 14.25
CA ALA A 202 12.02 -8.30 13.53
C ALA A 202 13.30 -7.45 13.49
N ALA A 203 13.16 -6.12 13.53
CA ALA A 203 14.25 -5.15 13.49
C ALA A 203 14.89 -4.84 14.85
N ALA A 204 14.22 -5.16 15.97
CA ALA A 204 14.53 -4.64 17.30
C ALA A 204 15.98 -4.88 17.79
N GLU A 205 16.64 -5.93 17.31
CA GLU A 205 18.00 -6.31 17.74
C GLU A 205 18.98 -6.35 16.55
N LEU A 206 18.58 -5.83 15.38
CA LEU A 206 19.45 -5.88 14.21
C LEU A 206 20.47 -4.75 14.25
N PRO A 207 21.76 -5.05 13.96
CA PRO A 207 22.83 -4.08 14.03
C PRO A 207 22.95 -3.22 12.77
N GLY A 208 23.71 -2.12 12.90
CA GLY A 208 24.10 -1.25 11.81
C GLY A 208 22.97 -0.38 11.27
N ASP A 209 23.15 0.11 10.06
CA ASP A 209 22.18 0.95 9.34
C ASP A 209 21.27 0.10 8.46
N LEU A 210 20.08 0.64 8.14
CA LEU A 210 19.08 0.01 7.27
C LEU A 210 19.15 0.57 5.86
N LEU A 211 19.18 -0.32 4.86
CA LEU A 211 18.78 0.01 3.50
C LEU A 211 17.34 -0.47 3.25
N GLU A 212 16.44 0.42 2.87
CA GLU A 212 15.09 0.08 2.46
C GLU A 212 14.94 0.28 0.96
N LEU A 213 14.52 -0.76 0.23
CA LEU A 213 14.17 -0.68 -1.18
C LEU A 213 12.65 -0.72 -1.35
N TYR A 214 12.13 0.01 -2.37
CA TYR A 214 10.68 0.11 -2.64
C TYR A 214 9.89 0.75 -1.50
N CYS A 215 10.43 1.80 -0.85
CA CYS A 215 9.83 2.35 0.37
C CYS A 215 8.45 3.01 0.17
N GLY A 216 8.01 3.24 -1.07
CA GLY A 216 6.73 3.89 -1.36
C GLY A 216 6.66 5.29 -0.72
N ASN A 217 5.59 5.55 0.03
CA ASN A 217 5.44 6.77 0.81
C ASN A 217 6.07 6.70 2.22
N GLY A 218 6.96 5.71 2.44
CA GLY A 218 7.63 5.51 3.72
C GLY A 218 6.83 4.70 4.75
N ASN A 219 5.93 3.82 4.28
CA ASN A 219 5.06 3.01 5.15
C ASN A 219 5.85 2.25 6.23
N PHE A 220 6.92 1.56 5.84
CA PHE A 220 7.82 0.87 6.77
C PHE A 220 8.94 1.76 7.29
N THR A 221 9.43 2.71 6.48
CA THR A 221 10.51 3.64 6.88
C THR A 221 10.21 4.35 8.19
N VAL A 222 8.97 4.87 8.33
CA VAL A 222 8.55 5.66 9.50
C VAL A 222 8.70 4.89 10.83
N PRO A 223 8.11 3.70 11.01
CA PRO A 223 8.29 2.97 12.26
C PRO A 223 9.69 2.35 12.40
N LEU A 224 10.31 1.88 11.30
CA LEU A 224 11.62 1.24 11.34
C LEU A 224 12.78 2.19 11.69
N ALA A 225 12.67 3.47 11.35
CA ALA A 225 13.68 4.48 11.66
C ALA A 225 14.07 4.53 13.16
N ARG A 226 13.18 4.07 14.04
CA ARG A 226 13.42 4.03 15.50
C ARG A 226 14.38 2.92 15.94
N TYR A 227 14.62 1.93 15.08
CA TYR A 227 15.40 0.73 15.41
C TYR A 227 16.80 0.74 14.81
N PHE A 228 17.10 1.73 13.98
CA PHE A 228 18.37 1.84 13.30
C PHE A 228 19.03 3.21 13.52
N PRO A 229 20.37 3.26 13.65
CA PRO A 229 21.08 4.54 13.72
C PRO A 229 20.78 5.43 12.52
N ARG A 230 20.75 4.87 11.31
CA ARG A 230 20.42 5.56 10.06
C ARG A 230 19.62 4.66 9.15
N VAL A 231 18.74 5.27 8.36
CA VAL A 231 17.95 4.58 7.31
C VAL A 231 18.18 5.27 5.98
N LEU A 232 18.62 4.49 4.99
CA LEU A 232 18.66 4.91 3.59
C LEU A 232 17.52 4.21 2.85
N ALA A 233 16.50 4.96 2.44
CA ALA A 233 15.35 4.43 1.74
C ALA A 233 15.34 4.85 0.27
N THR A 234 14.93 3.95 -0.63
CA THR A 234 14.85 4.24 -2.07
C THR A 234 13.47 3.95 -2.64
N GLU A 235 13.04 4.81 -3.58
CA GLU A 235 11.77 4.71 -4.28
C GLU A 235 11.90 5.35 -5.67
N LEU A 236 11.27 4.76 -6.68
CA LEU A 236 11.34 5.26 -8.06
C LEU A 236 10.34 6.41 -8.33
N SER A 237 9.15 6.34 -7.75
CA SER A 237 8.09 7.33 -7.95
C SER A 237 8.43 8.68 -7.31
N LYS A 238 8.49 9.74 -8.14
CA LYS A 238 8.73 11.11 -7.64
C LYS A 238 7.67 11.57 -6.62
N VAL A 239 6.43 11.12 -6.80
CA VAL A 239 5.30 11.48 -5.91
C VAL A 239 5.47 10.78 -4.58
N SER A 240 5.74 9.47 -4.59
CA SER A 240 5.96 8.69 -3.36
C SER A 240 7.16 9.17 -2.56
N VAL A 241 8.29 9.48 -3.22
CA VAL A 241 9.48 10.08 -2.55
C VAL A 241 9.14 11.40 -1.87
N ARG A 242 8.35 12.26 -2.52
CA ARG A 242 7.93 13.53 -1.92
C ARG A 242 7.05 13.30 -0.68
N ASP A 243 6.09 12.37 -0.80
CA ASP A 243 5.18 12.06 0.31
C ASP A 243 5.93 11.31 1.44
N ALA A 244 6.90 10.43 1.14
CA ALA A 244 7.77 9.82 2.14
C ALA A 244 8.56 10.86 2.94
N ARG A 245 9.16 11.83 2.27
CA ARG A 245 9.88 12.93 2.94
C ARG A 245 8.97 13.77 3.83
N HIS A 246 7.73 14.03 3.42
CA HIS A 246 6.72 14.67 4.26
C HIS A 246 6.40 13.82 5.48
N ASN A 247 6.19 12.51 5.27
CA ASN A 247 5.84 11.59 6.34
C ASN A 247 6.96 11.47 7.37
N LEU A 248 8.23 11.46 6.95
CA LEU A 248 9.36 11.52 7.89
C LEU A 248 9.33 12.80 8.74
N ALA A 249 9.14 13.97 8.09
CA ALA A 249 9.08 15.26 8.79
C ALA A 249 7.88 15.33 9.76
N ASP A 250 6.70 14.89 9.34
CA ASP A 250 5.46 14.89 10.15
C ASP A 250 5.56 13.93 11.37
N ASN A 251 6.47 12.95 11.33
CA ASN A 251 6.77 12.04 12.45
C ASN A 251 8.03 12.41 13.24
N GLY A 252 8.68 13.54 12.92
CA GLY A 252 9.91 13.99 13.59
C GLY A 252 11.11 13.06 13.40
N ILE A 253 11.22 12.41 12.22
CA ILE A 253 12.30 11.48 11.90
C ILE A 253 13.38 12.23 11.14
N ASP A 254 14.58 12.28 11.69
CA ASP A 254 15.75 12.99 11.17
C ASP A 254 16.91 12.07 10.77
N ASN A 255 16.86 10.79 11.16
CA ASN A 255 17.87 9.78 10.87
C ASN A 255 17.57 8.94 9.61
N ALA A 256 16.55 9.30 8.83
CA ALA A 256 16.19 8.61 7.59
C ALA A 256 16.29 9.53 6.37
N ALA A 257 16.93 9.05 5.30
CA ALA A 257 17.04 9.74 4.03
C ALA A 257 16.33 8.96 2.92
N VAL A 258 15.45 9.63 2.16
CA VAL A 258 14.74 9.01 1.03
C VAL A 258 15.30 9.54 -0.29
N VAL A 259 15.79 8.62 -1.13
CA VAL A 259 16.40 8.93 -2.42
C VAL A 259 15.58 8.35 -3.57
N ARG A 260 15.41 9.13 -4.63
CA ARG A 260 14.73 8.65 -5.83
C ARG A 260 15.67 7.80 -6.68
N LEU A 261 15.68 6.49 -6.44
CA LEU A 261 16.42 5.48 -7.20
C LEU A 261 15.58 4.22 -7.33
N SER A 262 15.76 3.49 -8.44
CA SER A 262 15.25 2.12 -8.52
C SER A 262 16.12 1.16 -7.70
N ALA A 263 15.62 -0.05 -7.43
CA ALA A 263 16.38 -1.08 -6.74
C ALA A 263 17.61 -1.51 -7.54
N GLU A 264 17.50 -1.58 -8.87
CA GLU A 264 18.61 -1.89 -9.77
C GLU A 264 19.68 -0.77 -9.75
N GLU A 265 19.25 0.51 -9.77
CA GLU A 265 20.16 1.64 -9.65
C GLU A 265 20.89 1.64 -8.31
N MET A 266 20.19 1.34 -7.21
CA MET A 266 20.80 1.22 -5.89
C MET A 266 21.76 0.02 -5.83
N SER A 267 21.40 -1.12 -6.41
CA SER A 267 22.26 -2.29 -6.53
C SER A 267 23.54 -1.98 -7.31
N SER A 268 23.44 -1.23 -8.40
CA SER A 268 24.60 -0.76 -9.20
C SER A 268 25.50 0.20 -8.39
N ALA A 269 24.90 1.11 -7.61
CA ALA A 269 25.64 2.01 -6.72
C ALA A 269 26.41 1.23 -5.64
N LEU A 270 25.78 0.25 -5.00
CA LEU A 270 26.40 -0.60 -3.98
C LEU A 270 27.58 -1.43 -4.51
N ARG A 271 27.61 -1.75 -5.80
CA ARG A 271 28.74 -2.42 -6.46
C ARG A 271 29.81 -1.45 -6.97
N GLY A 272 29.57 -0.12 -6.85
CA GLY A 272 30.51 0.89 -7.35
C GLY A 272 30.62 0.96 -8.88
N GLU A 273 29.59 0.48 -9.62
CA GLU A 273 29.63 0.41 -11.08
C GLU A 273 29.58 1.78 -11.74
N ARG A 274 28.85 2.71 -11.12
CA ARG A 274 28.77 4.11 -11.58
C ARG A 274 28.33 5.04 -10.45
N PRO A 275 28.72 6.33 -10.49
CA PRO A 275 28.20 7.32 -9.54
C PRO A 275 26.74 7.69 -9.88
N PHE A 276 25.97 7.98 -8.84
CA PHE A 276 24.63 8.51 -8.96
C PHE A 276 24.55 9.88 -8.27
N ARG A 277 24.24 10.94 -9.05
CA ARG A 277 24.18 12.31 -8.52
C ARG A 277 23.27 12.43 -7.28
N ARG A 278 22.17 11.70 -7.26
CA ARG A 278 21.22 11.75 -6.14
C ARG A 278 21.77 11.17 -4.84
N LEU A 279 22.73 10.26 -4.89
CA LEU A 279 23.45 9.75 -3.72
C LEU A 279 24.50 10.74 -3.23
N ALA A 280 25.08 11.55 -4.10
CA ALA A 280 26.00 12.61 -3.71
C ALA A 280 25.31 13.78 -2.97
N GLU A 281 23.96 13.85 -3.03
CA GLU A 281 23.14 14.83 -2.31
C GLU A 281 22.70 14.33 -0.92
N LEU A 282 23.09 13.11 -0.51
CA LEU A 282 22.80 12.56 0.82
C LEU A 282 23.52 13.36 1.92
N PRO A 283 22.89 13.49 3.11
CA PRO A 283 23.52 14.14 4.26
C PRO A 283 24.74 13.36 4.79
N VAL A 284 24.77 12.05 4.55
CA VAL A 284 25.88 11.14 4.87
C VAL A 284 26.22 10.37 3.59
N ALA A 285 27.49 10.29 3.22
CA ALA A 285 27.91 9.58 2.02
C ALA A 285 27.55 8.08 2.10
N LEU A 286 27.26 7.45 0.96
CA LEU A 286 26.85 6.04 0.92
C LEU A 286 27.87 5.12 1.60
N GLU A 287 29.14 5.42 1.41
CA GLU A 287 30.29 4.67 1.94
C GLU A 287 30.47 4.79 3.46
N GLU A 288 29.84 5.79 4.07
CA GLU A 288 29.88 6.02 5.52
C GLU A 288 28.73 5.32 6.27
N HIS A 289 27.83 4.67 5.55
CA HIS A 289 26.77 3.87 6.14
C HIS A 289 27.28 2.47 6.49
N ASP A 290 26.99 2.01 7.70
CA ASP A 290 27.17 0.61 8.12
C ASP A 290 25.93 -0.24 7.72
N LEU A 291 25.71 -0.38 6.42
CA LEU A 291 24.54 -1.07 5.85
C LEU A 291 24.62 -2.58 6.10
N ARG A 292 24.07 -3.06 7.23
CA ARG A 292 24.05 -4.48 7.63
C ARG A 292 22.71 -5.15 7.41
N THR A 293 21.64 -4.36 7.36
CA THR A 293 20.28 -4.85 7.18
C THR A 293 19.67 -4.27 5.92
N ALA A 294 18.97 -5.10 5.12
CA ALA A 294 18.13 -4.63 4.04
C ALA A 294 16.66 -4.99 4.30
N PHE A 295 15.76 -4.03 4.07
CA PHE A 295 14.32 -4.23 4.01
C PHE A 295 13.85 -4.10 2.56
N VAL A 296 13.00 -5.04 2.12
CA VAL A 296 12.44 -5.02 0.77
C VAL A 296 10.93 -5.34 0.79
N ASP A 297 10.14 -4.53 0.06
CA ASP A 297 8.72 -4.76 -0.22
C ASP A 297 8.49 -4.58 -1.73
N PRO A 298 8.98 -5.52 -2.56
CA PRO A 298 8.96 -5.39 -4.01
C PRO A 298 7.54 -5.53 -4.57
N PRO A 299 7.33 -5.09 -5.82
CA PRO A 299 6.10 -5.35 -6.55
C PRO A 299 5.85 -6.86 -6.73
N ARG A 300 4.65 -7.23 -7.17
CA ARG A 300 4.17 -8.61 -7.30
C ARG A 300 5.08 -9.55 -8.12
N ALA A 301 5.93 -8.99 -8.96
CA ALA A 301 6.93 -9.73 -9.74
C ALA A 301 8.12 -10.25 -8.90
N GLY A 302 8.26 -9.79 -7.66
CA GLY A 302 9.40 -10.11 -6.80
C GLY A 302 10.64 -9.27 -7.13
N LEU A 303 11.80 -9.75 -6.68
CA LEU A 303 13.10 -9.11 -6.91
C LEU A 303 13.72 -9.56 -8.22
N ASP A 304 14.30 -8.64 -8.95
CA ASP A 304 15.11 -8.95 -10.11
C ASP A 304 16.45 -9.62 -9.71
N PRO A 305 17.10 -10.37 -10.62
CA PRO A 305 18.33 -11.09 -10.31
C PRO A 305 19.50 -10.21 -9.82
N ALA A 306 19.59 -8.96 -10.31
CA ALA A 306 20.68 -8.07 -9.92
C ALA A 306 20.46 -7.53 -8.49
N THR A 307 19.23 -7.17 -8.16
CA THR A 307 18.83 -6.78 -6.80
C THR A 307 19.02 -7.95 -5.85
N LEU A 308 18.56 -9.15 -6.22
CA LEU A 308 18.70 -10.36 -5.39
C LEU A 308 20.18 -10.70 -5.11
N ALA A 309 21.05 -10.57 -6.12
CA ALA A 309 22.49 -10.77 -5.93
C ALA A 309 23.11 -9.72 -4.99
N SER A 310 22.63 -8.47 -5.07
CA SER A 310 23.14 -7.38 -4.20
C SER A 310 22.71 -7.56 -2.74
N LEU A 311 21.56 -8.21 -2.48
CA LEU A 311 21.12 -8.48 -1.12
C LEU A 311 22.04 -9.44 -0.35
N ARG A 312 22.83 -10.27 -1.03
CA ARG A 312 23.79 -11.19 -0.40
C ARG A 312 24.92 -10.50 0.36
N ARG A 313 25.07 -9.19 0.25
CA ARG A 313 26.07 -8.44 1.03
C ARG A 313 25.63 -8.14 2.47
N PHE A 314 24.31 -8.18 2.74
CA PHE A 314 23.76 -7.84 4.04
C PHE A 314 23.78 -9.04 5.00
N ASP A 315 23.90 -8.76 6.30
CA ASP A 315 23.85 -9.80 7.33
C ASP A 315 22.41 -10.22 7.60
N HIS A 316 21.45 -9.28 7.45
CA HIS A 316 20.04 -9.47 7.72
C HIS A 316 19.17 -8.94 6.59
N LEU A 317 18.10 -9.69 6.27
CA LEU A 317 17.10 -9.24 5.31
C LEU A 317 15.70 -9.32 5.94
N LEU A 318 14.92 -8.28 5.77
CA LEU A 318 13.49 -8.24 6.05
C LEU A 318 12.77 -8.17 4.71
N TYR A 319 12.02 -9.21 4.36
CA TYR A 319 11.38 -9.31 3.05
C TYR A 319 9.88 -9.45 3.22
N VAL A 320 9.11 -8.46 2.76
CA VAL A 320 7.65 -8.48 2.64
C VAL A 320 7.27 -8.76 1.19
N SER A 321 6.25 -9.56 0.95
CA SER A 321 5.82 -9.92 -0.40
C SER A 321 4.32 -10.18 -0.47
N CYS A 322 3.65 -9.54 -1.43
CA CYS A 322 2.25 -9.81 -1.77
C CYS A 322 2.05 -11.06 -2.65
N ASN A 323 3.12 -11.76 -3.01
CA ASN A 323 3.08 -12.96 -3.84
C ASN A 323 3.94 -14.07 -3.25
N PRO A 324 3.35 -15.06 -2.55
CA PRO A 324 4.08 -16.16 -1.95
C PRO A 324 4.91 -16.98 -2.94
N LEU A 325 4.49 -17.09 -4.20
CA LEU A 325 5.21 -17.86 -5.23
C LEU A 325 6.55 -17.19 -5.57
N THR A 326 6.53 -15.88 -5.84
CA THR A 326 7.77 -15.15 -6.12
C THR A 326 8.67 -15.04 -4.89
N LEU A 327 8.09 -14.98 -3.68
CA LEU A 327 8.85 -15.09 -2.45
C LEU A 327 9.59 -16.44 -2.38
N ALA A 328 8.90 -17.56 -2.64
CA ALA A 328 9.51 -18.89 -2.62
C ALA A 328 10.64 -19.02 -3.66
N GLU A 329 10.47 -18.48 -4.87
CA GLU A 329 11.51 -18.42 -5.91
C GLU A 329 12.74 -17.63 -5.45
N ASN A 330 12.55 -16.48 -4.84
CA ASN A 330 13.65 -15.66 -4.33
C ASN A 330 14.32 -16.31 -3.11
N LEU A 331 13.55 -16.96 -2.23
CA LEU A 331 14.11 -17.74 -1.10
C LEU A 331 14.95 -18.92 -1.59
N ALA A 332 14.56 -19.62 -2.65
CA ALA A 332 15.38 -20.69 -3.23
C ALA A 332 16.77 -20.20 -3.65
N ALA A 333 16.88 -18.97 -4.12
CA ALA A 333 18.17 -18.36 -4.47
C ALA A 333 18.97 -17.89 -3.24
N LEU A 334 18.31 -17.57 -2.11
CA LEU A 334 18.95 -17.03 -0.90
C LEU A 334 19.23 -18.09 0.15
N HIS A 335 18.53 -19.23 0.14
CA HIS A 335 18.54 -20.23 1.21
C HIS A 335 19.93 -20.83 1.51
N GLY A 336 20.82 -20.87 0.52
CA GLY A 336 22.20 -21.30 0.72
C GLY A 336 23.00 -20.41 1.66
N ASP A 337 22.73 -19.11 1.65
CA ASP A 337 23.44 -18.07 2.42
C ASP A 337 22.69 -17.65 3.70
N TYR A 338 21.35 -17.84 3.73
CA TYR A 338 20.48 -17.34 4.81
C TYR A 338 19.58 -18.43 5.37
N ARG A 339 19.17 -18.24 6.62
CA ARG A 339 18.09 -18.99 7.28
C ARG A 339 16.94 -18.06 7.61
N ILE A 340 15.70 -18.57 7.57
CA ILE A 340 14.54 -17.83 8.04
C ILE A 340 14.57 -17.80 9.57
N THR A 341 14.54 -16.61 10.16
CA THR A 341 14.54 -16.41 11.62
C THR A 341 13.17 -16.01 12.15
N ARG A 342 12.32 -15.39 11.30
CA ARG A 342 10.91 -15.09 11.60
C ARG A 342 10.08 -15.27 10.34
N PHE A 343 8.81 -15.69 10.52
CA PHE A 343 7.86 -15.87 9.44
C PHE A 343 6.50 -15.31 9.84
N GLY A 344 5.92 -14.45 9.00
CA GLY A 344 4.63 -13.80 9.19
C GLY A 344 3.71 -13.94 7.97
N LEU A 345 2.41 -14.12 8.22
CA LEU A 345 1.35 -14.12 7.21
C LEU A 345 0.28 -13.10 7.62
N PHE A 346 -0.15 -12.26 6.68
CA PHE A 346 -1.01 -11.11 6.94
C PHE A 346 -2.16 -11.09 5.92
N ASP A 347 -3.39 -11.17 6.39
CA ASP A 347 -4.56 -11.24 5.52
C ASP A 347 -5.05 -9.85 5.06
N GLN A 348 -4.22 -9.16 4.26
CA GLN A 348 -4.56 -7.87 3.65
C GLN A 348 -5.80 -7.93 2.73
N PHE A 349 -6.08 -9.12 2.18
CA PHE A 349 -7.10 -9.33 1.16
C PHE A 349 -8.05 -10.47 1.51
N PRO A 350 -8.89 -10.33 2.57
CA PRO A 350 -9.92 -11.30 2.89
C PRO A 350 -10.76 -11.69 1.67
N TYR A 351 -11.25 -12.93 1.66
CA TYR A 351 -12.11 -13.47 0.58
C TYR A 351 -11.44 -13.56 -0.79
N THR A 352 -10.11 -13.48 -0.85
CA THR A 352 -9.32 -13.68 -2.08
C THR A 352 -8.23 -14.72 -1.84
N GLU A 353 -7.56 -15.17 -2.89
CA GLU A 353 -6.41 -16.06 -2.80
C GLU A 353 -5.11 -15.35 -2.38
N HIS A 354 -5.11 -14.03 -2.29
CA HIS A 354 -3.91 -13.25 -1.96
C HIS A 354 -3.61 -13.30 -0.47
N MET A 355 -2.31 -13.36 -0.15
CA MET A 355 -1.77 -13.32 1.20
C MET A 355 -0.48 -12.51 1.17
N GLU A 356 -0.35 -11.56 2.09
CA GLU A 356 0.92 -10.90 2.35
C GLU A 356 1.78 -11.81 3.22
N CYS A 357 3.04 -11.94 2.86
CA CYS A 357 4.01 -12.76 3.57
C CYS A 357 5.19 -11.90 4.01
N ALA A 358 5.75 -12.18 5.17
CA ALA A 358 6.99 -11.56 5.59
C ALA A 358 7.95 -12.61 6.15
N VAL A 359 9.21 -12.50 5.79
CA VAL A 359 10.29 -13.31 6.36
C VAL A 359 11.42 -12.42 6.84
N ALA A 360 11.97 -12.72 7.99
CA ALA A 360 13.26 -12.20 8.42
C ALA A 360 14.32 -13.28 8.17
N LEU A 361 15.42 -12.89 7.56
CA LEU A 361 16.52 -13.77 7.20
C LEU A 361 17.78 -13.32 7.94
N GLY A 362 18.48 -14.25 8.53
CA GLY A 362 19.81 -14.06 9.10
C GLY A 362 20.83 -14.88 8.34
N ARG A 363 22.02 -14.32 8.14
CA ARG A 363 23.14 -15.02 7.50
C ARG A 363 23.46 -16.31 8.26
N ARG A 364 23.82 -17.35 7.53
CA ARG A 364 24.24 -18.65 8.09
C ARG A 364 25.65 -18.59 8.65
#